data_b209aedae3041bb120f68bc891f227b1
#
_entry.id   b209aedae3041bb120f68bc891f227b1
#
_cell.length_a   1.000
_cell.length_b   1.000
_cell.length_c   1.000
_cell.angle_alpha   90.00
_cell.angle_beta   90.00
_cell.angle_gamma   90.00
#
_symmetry.space_group_name_H-M   'P 1'
#
loop_
_entity.id
_entity.type
_entity.pdbx_description
1 polymer ?
#
loop_
_entity_poly.entity_id
_entity_poly.type
_entity_poly.pdbx_seq_one_letter_code
_entity_poly.pdbx_strand_id
1 'polypeptide(L)'
;GMALAPAAREDARLNELSYFGMAEIAARVHGLKHPEGREEFAAHMPKLFKLWQEGALPDAPEPFDGFSARVAEAIAEIAAGTGPAVVVTSGGLIGMVMRQVMGLSIEAMSHACLAIMNTSVHQLHPVAGRPILVQFNAVPHLDAPERRFARTHL
;
A
#
# COMPACT_ATOMS: atom_id res chain seq x y z
N GLY A 1 11.34 -10.51 32.98
CA GLY A 1 10.90 -11.49 32.00
C GLY A 1 10.46 -10.77 30.73
N MET A 2 11.02 -11.11 29.57
CA MET A 2 10.51 -10.66 28.28
C MET A 2 9.10 -11.25 28.12
N ALA A 3 8.09 -10.39 28.06
CA ALA A 3 6.78 -10.84 27.66
C ALA A 3 6.90 -11.37 26.22
N LEU A 4 6.44 -12.60 25.98
CA LEU A 4 6.32 -13.12 24.62
C LEU A 4 5.38 -12.19 23.85
N ALA A 5 5.82 -11.76 22.67
CA ALA A 5 4.93 -11.01 21.78
C ALA A 5 3.67 -11.85 21.52
N PRO A 6 2.48 -11.23 21.49
CA PRO A 6 1.27 -11.95 21.15
C PRO A 6 1.45 -12.63 19.77
N ALA A 7 0.83 -13.81 19.61
CA ALA A 7 0.85 -14.49 18.32
C ALA A 7 0.27 -13.56 17.24
N ALA A 8 0.95 -13.48 16.07
CA ALA A 8 0.46 -12.70 14.96
C ALA A 8 -0.87 -13.30 14.46
N ARG A 9 -1.85 -12.43 14.19
CA ARG A 9 -3.10 -12.79 13.53
C ARG A 9 -2.97 -12.49 12.04
N GLU A 10 -3.30 -13.44 11.21
CA GLU A 10 -3.40 -13.22 9.76
C GLU A 10 -4.78 -12.68 9.38
N ASP A 11 -4.81 -11.72 8.47
CA ASP A 11 -6.03 -11.15 7.93
C ASP A 11 -5.88 -10.96 6.42
N ALA A 12 -6.68 -11.71 5.65
CA ALA A 12 -6.62 -11.67 4.19
C ALA A 12 -6.98 -10.29 3.60
N ARG A 13 -7.71 -9.45 4.35
CA ARG A 13 -8.00 -8.08 3.94
C ARG A 13 -6.76 -7.20 3.85
N LEU A 14 -5.64 -7.63 4.44
CA LEU A 14 -4.35 -6.95 4.41
C LEU A 14 -3.40 -7.47 3.32
N ASN A 15 -3.87 -8.36 2.44
CA ASN A 15 -3.07 -8.86 1.32
C ASN A 15 -2.87 -7.79 0.24
N GLU A 16 -1.73 -7.89 -0.45
CA GLU A 16 -1.37 -7.01 -1.56
C GLU A 16 -2.36 -7.11 -2.72
N LEU A 17 -2.46 -6.04 -3.49
CA LEU A 17 -3.14 -6.05 -4.79
C LEU A 17 -2.34 -6.87 -5.82
N SER A 18 -3.02 -7.41 -6.81
CA SER A 18 -2.39 -8.20 -7.87
C SER A 18 -1.89 -7.32 -9.02
N TYR A 19 -0.78 -6.57 -8.79
CA TYR A 19 -0.22 -5.68 -9.80
C TYR A 19 0.05 -6.41 -11.14
N PHE A 20 0.75 -7.54 -11.10
CA PHE A 20 1.12 -8.28 -12.32
C PHE A 20 -0.10 -8.83 -13.07
N GLY A 21 -1.10 -9.36 -12.35
CA GLY A 21 -2.34 -9.82 -12.99
C GLY A 21 -3.09 -8.68 -13.67
N MET A 22 -3.15 -7.51 -13.06
CA MET A 22 -3.74 -6.32 -13.69
C MET A 22 -2.92 -5.82 -14.89
N ALA A 23 -1.57 -5.85 -14.79
CA ALA A 23 -0.68 -5.43 -15.86
C ALA A 23 -0.81 -6.31 -17.11
N GLU A 24 -0.99 -7.63 -16.96
CA GLU A 24 -1.25 -8.54 -18.08
C GLU A 24 -2.57 -8.20 -18.81
N ILE A 25 -3.62 -7.90 -18.05
CA ILE A 25 -4.90 -7.49 -18.61
C ILE A 25 -4.77 -6.16 -19.34
N ALA A 26 -4.09 -5.18 -18.74
CA ALA A 26 -3.86 -3.87 -19.34
C ALA A 26 -3.04 -3.97 -20.64
N ALA A 27 -2.05 -4.83 -20.68
CA ALA A 27 -1.27 -5.08 -21.89
C ALA A 27 -2.14 -5.66 -23.01
N ARG A 28 -2.97 -6.65 -22.69
CA ARG A 28 -3.85 -7.33 -23.65
C ARG A 28 -4.97 -6.44 -24.16
N VAL A 29 -5.61 -5.66 -23.27
CA VAL A 29 -6.84 -4.92 -23.60
C VAL A 29 -6.54 -3.49 -24.06
N HIS A 30 -5.56 -2.85 -23.46
CA HIS A 30 -5.22 -1.43 -23.70
C HIS A 30 -3.88 -1.20 -24.40
N GLY A 31 -3.10 -2.27 -24.67
CA GLY A 31 -1.78 -2.14 -25.24
C GLY A 31 -0.75 -1.48 -24.28
N LEU A 32 -1.05 -1.42 -22.99
CA LEU A 32 -0.14 -0.89 -21.99
C LEU A 32 0.96 -1.92 -21.72
N LYS A 33 2.11 -1.76 -22.40
CA LYS A 33 3.22 -2.71 -22.34
C LYS A 33 3.77 -2.84 -20.93
N HIS A 34 4.24 -4.07 -20.60
CA HIS A 34 4.95 -4.30 -19.34
C HIS A 34 6.22 -3.45 -19.26
N PRO A 35 6.51 -2.87 -18.11
CA PRO A 35 7.74 -2.09 -17.93
C PRO A 35 8.96 -3.01 -17.87
N GLU A 36 10.05 -2.64 -18.58
CA GLU A 36 11.31 -3.38 -18.59
C GLU A 36 12.32 -2.83 -17.58
N GLY A 37 12.04 -1.66 -17.00
CA GLY A 37 12.94 -1.01 -16.07
C GLY A 37 12.23 -0.10 -15.09
N ARG A 38 13.00 0.46 -14.17
CA ARG A 38 12.49 1.26 -13.05
C ARG A 38 11.74 2.52 -13.50
N GLU A 39 12.26 3.23 -14.47
CA GLU A 39 11.64 4.46 -15.00
C GLU A 39 10.31 4.14 -15.70
N GLU A 40 10.29 3.07 -16.49
CA GLU A 40 9.09 2.60 -17.15
C GLU A 40 8.06 2.12 -16.13
N PHE A 41 8.49 1.44 -15.06
CA PHE A 41 7.61 1.02 -13.98
C PHE A 41 6.97 2.22 -13.28
N ALA A 42 7.75 3.26 -12.99
CA ALA A 42 7.25 4.50 -12.41
C ALA A 42 6.21 5.21 -13.30
N ALA A 43 6.40 5.18 -14.62
CA ALA A 43 5.45 5.73 -15.57
C ALA A 43 4.23 4.82 -15.84
N HIS A 44 4.39 3.52 -15.65
CA HIS A 44 3.35 2.51 -15.88
C HIS A 44 2.31 2.47 -14.76
N MET A 45 2.76 2.49 -13.50
CA MET A 45 1.90 2.31 -12.33
C MET A 45 0.72 3.32 -12.28
N PRO A 46 0.91 4.63 -12.47
CA PRO A 46 -0.22 5.58 -12.46
C PRO A 46 -1.26 5.29 -13.56
N LYS A 47 -0.81 4.87 -14.73
CA LYS A 47 -1.69 4.51 -15.85
C LYS A 47 -2.49 3.27 -15.55
N LEU A 48 -1.83 2.23 -15.02
CA LEU A 48 -2.47 0.99 -14.62
C LEU A 48 -3.52 1.22 -13.53
N PHE A 49 -3.18 1.97 -12.49
CA PHE A 49 -4.09 2.25 -11.39
C PHE A 49 -5.28 3.12 -11.82
N LYS A 50 -5.08 4.01 -12.78
CA LYS A 50 -6.18 4.77 -13.39
C LYS A 50 -7.15 3.85 -14.12
N LEU A 51 -6.67 2.96 -14.98
CA LEU A 51 -7.50 1.97 -15.67
C LEU A 51 -8.27 1.08 -14.68
N TRP A 52 -7.60 0.68 -13.61
CA TRP A 52 -8.22 -0.13 -12.56
C TRP A 52 -9.34 0.64 -11.84
N GLN A 53 -9.10 1.88 -11.43
CA GLN A 53 -10.09 2.73 -10.79
C GLN A 53 -11.31 3.01 -11.69
N GLU A 54 -11.10 3.15 -13.00
CA GLU A 54 -12.16 3.39 -13.98
C GLU A 54 -12.94 2.13 -14.34
N GLY A 55 -12.57 0.96 -13.76
CA GLY A 55 -13.19 -0.33 -14.10
C GLY A 55 -12.88 -0.80 -15.52
N ALA A 56 -11.82 -0.25 -16.13
CA ALA A 56 -11.44 -0.56 -17.50
C ALA A 56 -10.60 -1.85 -17.65
N LEU A 57 -10.36 -2.58 -16.57
CA LEU A 57 -9.68 -3.87 -16.57
C LEU A 57 -10.71 -5.00 -16.42
N PRO A 58 -11.22 -5.59 -17.50
CA PRO A 58 -12.16 -6.71 -17.42
C PRO A 58 -11.47 -7.91 -16.74
N ASP A 59 -12.20 -8.59 -15.88
CA ASP A 59 -11.72 -9.76 -15.15
C ASP A 59 -10.48 -9.47 -14.25
N ALA A 60 -10.33 -8.22 -13.79
CA ALA A 60 -9.30 -7.89 -12.81
C ALA A 60 -9.42 -8.83 -11.60
N PRO A 61 -8.29 -9.32 -11.04
CA PRO A 61 -8.31 -10.22 -9.89
C PRO A 61 -9.13 -9.70 -8.71
N GLU A 62 -9.19 -8.39 -8.57
CA GLU A 62 -10.03 -7.69 -7.61
C GLU A 62 -10.43 -6.32 -8.18
N PRO A 63 -11.72 -5.92 -8.13
CA PRO A 63 -12.12 -4.57 -8.53
C PRO A 63 -11.58 -3.52 -7.54
N PHE A 64 -11.33 -2.31 -8.04
CA PHE A 64 -10.79 -1.21 -7.24
C PHE A 64 -11.60 -0.93 -5.98
N ASP A 65 -12.93 -0.86 -6.12
CA ASP A 65 -13.82 -0.59 -5.00
C ASP A 65 -13.81 -1.71 -3.96
N GLY A 66 -13.66 -2.97 -4.41
CA GLY A 66 -13.51 -4.13 -3.51
C GLY A 66 -12.23 -4.03 -2.68
N PHE A 67 -11.10 -3.75 -3.34
CA PHE A 67 -9.83 -3.52 -2.67
C PHE A 67 -9.92 -2.36 -1.66
N SER A 68 -10.45 -1.23 -2.10
CA SER A 68 -10.62 -0.04 -1.26
C SER A 68 -11.50 -0.33 -0.04
N ALA A 69 -12.61 -1.06 -0.23
CA ALA A 69 -13.56 -1.39 0.83
C ALA A 69 -12.93 -2.32 1.89
N ARG A 70 -12.25 -3.42 1.46
CA ARG A 70 -11.62 -4.35 2.42
C ARG A 70 -10.51 -3.72 3.23
N VAL A 71 -9.74 -2.80 2.61
CA VAL A 71 -8.70 -2.05 3.32
C VAL A 71 -9.32 -1.11 4.36
N ALA A 72 -10.36 -0.36 4.00
CA ALA A 72 -11.05 0.53 4.91
C ALA A 72 -11.66 -0.22 6.10
N GLU A 73 -12.29 -1.37 5.85
CA GLU A 73 -12.89 -2.22 6.89
C GLU A 73 -11.82 -2.75 7.86
N ALA A 74 -10.70 -3.29 7.33
CA ALA A 74 -9.62 -3.80 8.17
C ALA A 74 -9.01 -2.71 9.05
N ILE A 75 -8.73 -1.53 8.48
CA ILE A 75 -8.15 -0.41 9.24
C ILE A 75 -9.14 0.12 10.28
N ALA A 76 -10.43 0.19 9.98
CA ALA A 76 -11.45 0.61 10.93
C ALA A 76 -11.57 -0.36 12.12
N GLU A 77 -11.57 -1.68 11.86
CA GLU A 77 -11.58 -2.71 12.91
C GLU A 77 -10.35 -2.60 13.81
N ILE A 78 -9.15 -2.45 13.21
CA ILE A 78 -7.91 -2.31 13.96
C ILE A 78 -7.92 -1.04 14.81
N ALA A 79 -8.39 0.07 14.25
CA ALA A 79 -8.47 1.37 14.94
C ALA A 79 -9.49 1.38 16.09
N ALA A 80 -10.49 0.53 16.05
CA ALA A 80 -11.47 0.35 17.12
C ALA A 80 -10.93 -0.46 18.32
N GLY A 81 -9.74 -1.05 18.20
CA GLY A 81 -9.08 -1.79 19.27
C GLY A 81 -8.71 -0.91 20.46
N THR A 82 -8.46 -1.53 21.61
CA THR A 82 -8.21 -0.85 22.89
C THR A 82 -6.74 -0.46 23.11
N GLY A 83 -5.84 -0.82 22.19
CA GLY A 83 -4.40 -0.59 22.34
C GLY A 83 -3.69 -0.41 21.01
N PRO A 84 -2.37 -0.15 21.04
CA PRO A 84 -1.58 -0.04 19.82
C PRO A 84 -1.54 -1.37 19.08
N ALA A 85 -1.65 -1.31 17.75
CA ALA A 85 -1.54 -2.46 16.87
C ALA A 85 -0.35 -2.27 15.91
N VAL A 86 0.35 -3.35 15.61
CA VAL A 86 1.36 -3.40 14.53
C VAL A 86 0.79 -4.20 13.39
N VAL A 87 0.73 -3.59 12.22
CA VAL A 87 0.27 -4.20 10.98
C VAL A 87 1.45 -4.36 10.04
N VAL A 88 1.69 -5.59 9.57
CA VAL A 88 2.72 -5.89 8.57
C VAL A 88 2.00 -6.16 7.25
N THR A 89 2.28 -5.35 6.25
CA THR A 89 1.65 -5.43 4.93
C THR A 89 2.57 -4.87 3.85
N SER A 90 2.08 -4.68 2.65
CA SER A 90 2.84 -4.34 1.46
C SER A 90 2.48 -2.97 0.88
N GLY A 91 3.27 -2.54 -0.12
CA GLY A 91 3.27 -1.16 -0.62
C GLY A 91 1.94 -0.68 -1.20
N GLY A 92 1.27 -1.51 -1.99
CA GLY A 92 -0.01 -1.11 -2.60
C GLY A 92 -1.13 -0.95 -1.58
N LEU A 93 -1.16 -1.82 -0.56
CA LEU A 93 -2.12 -1.66 0.54
C LEU A 93 -1.82 -0.41 1.35
N ILE A 94 -0.55 -0.15 1.69
CA ILE A 94 -0.15 1.08 2.38
C ILE A 94 -0.56 2.31 1.56
N GLY A 95 -0.33 2.29 0.24
CA GLY A 95 -0.76 3.35 -0.66
C GLY A 95 -2.27 3.61 -0.62
N MET A 96 -3.09 2.55 -0.56
CA MET A 96 -4.54 2.68 -0.42
C MET A 96 -4.93 3.29 0.94
N VAL A 97 -4.29 2.88 2.03
CA VAL A 97 -4.50 3.51 3.35
C VAL A 97 -4.17 5.00 3.29
N MET A 98 -3.03 5.37 2.69
CA MET A 98 -2.66 6.78 2.52
C MET A 98 -3.69 7.54 1.70
N ARG A 99 -4.19 6.94 0.60
CA ARG A 99 -5.24 7.52 -0.22
C ARG A 99 -6.50 7.82 0.61
N GLN A 100 -6.95 6.87 1.42
CA GLN A 100 -8.18 7.01 2.22
C GLN A 100 -8.01 8.05 3.33
N VAL A 101 -6.87 8.04 4.02
CA VAL A 101 -6.60 8.93 5.16
C VAL A 101 -6.34 10.38 4.73
N MET A 102 -5.65 10.55 3.61
CA MET A 102 -5.21 11.88 3.12
C MET A 102 -6.04 12.42 1.97
N GLY A 103 -6.99 11.64 1.43
CA GLY A 103 -7.79 12.05 0.26
C GLY A 103 -6.99 12.16 -1.03
N LEU A 104 -5.98 11.28 -1.22
CA LEU A 104 -5.12 11.34 -2.41
C LEU A 104 -5.88 10.96 -3.68
N SER A 105 -5.53 11.61 -4.80
CA SER A 105 -5.90 11.11 -6.12
C SER A 105 -5.25 9.76 -6.39
N ILE A 106 -5.74 9.04 -7.41
CA ILE A 106 -5.14 7.75 -7.80
C ILE A 106 -3.69 7.92 -8.26
N GLU A 107 -3.38 9.01 -8.92
CA GLU A 107 -2.03 9.37 -9.35
C GLU A 107 -1.11 9.65 -8.15
N ALA A 108 -1.57 10.44 -7.18
CA ALA A 108 -0.81 10.70 -5.95
C ALA A 108 -0.60 9.42 -5.11
N MET A 109 -1.60 8.52 -5.06
CA MET A 109 -1.45 7.19 -4.46
C MET A 109 -0.35 6.38 -5.16
N SER A 110 -0.33 6.37 -6.50
CA SER A 110 0.70 5.67 -7.27
C SER A 110 2.10 6.16 -6.93
N HIS A 111 2.27 7.48 -6.86
CA HIS A 111 3.56 8.08 -6.46
C HIS A 111 3.93 7.73 -5.02
N ALA A 112 2.96 7.69 -4.10
CA ALA A 112 3.21 7.23 -2.73
C ALA A 112 3.69 5.78 -2.70
N CYS A 113 3.06 4.88 -3.47
CA CYS A 113 3.49 3.48 -3.60
C CYS A 113 4.94 3.36 -4.07
N LEU A 114 5.33 4.16 -5.08
CA LEU A 114 6.70 4.18 -5.62
C LEU A 114 7.74 4.67 -4.60
N ALA A 115 7.34 5.51 -3.65
CA ALA A 115 8.23 6.08 -2.64
C ALA A 115 8.43 5.17 -1.42
N ILE A 116 7.53 4.21 -1.19
CA ILE A 116 7.55 3.36 0.02
C ILE A 116 8.82 2.53 0.04
N MET A 117 9.62 2.71 1.09
CA MET A 117 10.82 1.92 1.33
C MET A 117 10.47 0.57 1.99
N ASN A 118 11.24 -0.46 1.65
CA ASN A 118 11.12 -1.75 2.33
C ASN A 118 11.40 -1.59 3.82
N THR A 119 10.61 -2.27 4.64
CA THR A 119 10.67 -2.20 6.11
C THR A 119 10.35 -0.83 6.71
N SER A 120 9.78 0.09 5.93
CA SER A 120 9.38 1.40 6.44
C SER A 120 8.21 1.31 7.41
N VAL A 121 8.18 2.27 8.33
CA VAL A 121 7.13 2.42 9.34
C VAL A 121 6.24 3.60 8.97
N HIS A 122 4.95 3.35 9.01
CA HIS A 122 3.90 4.35 8.85
C HIS A 122 3.07 4.35 10.12
N GLN A 123 2.76 5.52 10.66
CA GLN A 123 2.01 5.61 11.90
C GLN A 123 0.73 6.39 11.70
N LEU A 124 -0.36 5.77 12.10
CA LEU A 124 -1.67 6.40 12.20
C LEU A 124 -2.02 6.61 13.66
N HIS A 125 -2.62 7.75 13.97
CA HIS A 125 -3.11 8.05 15.29
C HIS A 125 -4.59 8.40 15.21
N PRO A 126 -5.48 7.79 16.03
CA PRO A 126 -6.89 8.12 16.02
C PRO A 126 -7.12 9.49 16.67
N VAL A 127 -7.73 10.42 15.93
CA VAL A 127 -8.14 11.72 16.41
C VAL A 127 -9.62 11.91 16.07
N ALA A 128 -10.44 12.14 17.08
CA ALA A 128 -11.89 12.32 16.92
C ALA A 128 -12.54 11.20 16.07
N GLY A 129 -12.12 9.94 16.29
CA GLY A 129 -12.64 8.75 15.60
C GLY A 129 -12.14 8.57 14.16
N ARG A 130 -11.17 9.35 13.71
CA ARG A 130 -10.56 9.23 12.38
C ARG A 130 -9.07 8.93 12.48
N PRO A 131 -8.51 8.02 11.66
CA PRO A 131 -7.07 7.83 11.59
C PRO A 131 -6.42 9.06 10.94
N ILE A 132 -5.43 9.62 11.61
CA ILE A 132 -4.60 10.72 11.11
C ILE A 132 -3.18 10.17 10.89
N LEU A 133 -2.59 10.44 9.73
CA LEU A 133 -1.22 10.08 9.43
C LEU A 133 -0.28 11.00 10.20
N VAL A 134 0.52 10.43 11.11
CA VAL A 134 1.52 11.18 11.88
C VAL A 134 2.95 10.85 11.44
N GLN A 135 3.16 9.73 10.77
CA GLN A 135 4.44 9.37 10.19
C GLN A 135 4.25 8.57 8.88
N PHE A 136 5.04 8.90 7.86
CA PHE A 136 5.06 8.21 6.59
C PHE A 136 6.50 7.82 6.21
N ASN A 137 6.67 6.57 5.77
CA ASN A 137 7.87 6.06 5.13
C ASN A 137 9.17 6.21 5.97
N ALA A 138 9.07 6.06 7.28
CA ALA A 138 10.21 6.20 8.17
C ALA A 138 11.01 4.90 8.30
N VAL A 139 12.32 5.00 8.27
CA VAL A 139 13.26 3.87 8.42
C VAL A 139 14.33 4.15 9.48
N PRO A 140 13.95 4.49 10.72
CA PRO A 140 14.91 4.90 11.74
C PRO A 140 15.94 3.81 12.07
N HIS A 141 15.58 2.55 11.90
CA HIS A 141 16.47 1.40 12.08
C HIS A 141 17.56 1.31 10.99
N LEU A 142 17.43 2.08 9.89
CA LEU A 142 18.40 2.19 8.80
C LEU A 142 19.12 3.54 8.76
N ASP A 143 19.01 4.38 9.81
CA ASP A 143 19.62 5.71 9.82
C ASP A 143 21.13 5.67 10.07
N ALA A 144 21.61 4.64 10.76
CA ALA A 144 23.04 4.44 10.99
C ALA A 144 23.79 4.31 9.65
N PRO A 145 24.94 4.99 9.48
CA PRO A 145 25.67 5.01 8.20
C PRO A 145 25.93 3.62 7.62
N GLU A 146 26.27 2.65 8.47
CA GLU A 146 26.55 1.26 8.08
C GLU A 146 25.33 0.47 7.64
N ARG A 147 24.11 1.00 7.80
CA ARG A 147 22.84 0.36 7.39
C ARG A 147 22.17 1.04 6.21
N ARG A 148 22.68 2.20 5.79
CA ARG A 148 22.05 2.98 4.70
C ARG A 148 21.94 2.24 3.36
N PHE A 149 22.85 1.30 3.10
CA PHE A 149 22.80 0.45 1.90
C PHE A 149 21.53 -0.42 1.84
N ALA A 150 20.90 -0.71 2.99
CA ALA A 150 19.68 -1.50 3.07
C ALA A 150 18.39 -0.68 2.83
N ARG A 151 18.48 0.64 2.62
CA ARG A 151 17.35 1.47 2.21
C ARG A 151 17.02 1.18 0.75
N THR A 152 16.03 0.35 0.55
CA THR A 152 15.58 -0.04 -0.79
C THR A 152 14.13 0.39 -0.99
N HIS A 153 13.86 0.93 -2.16
CA HIS A 153 12.55 1.23 -2.69
C HIS A 153 12.57 0.88 -4.19
N LEU A 154 11.48 1.05 -4.86
CA LEU A 154 11.41 0.80 -6.31
C LEU A 154 12.48 1.49 -7.14
#